data_f91ff159405cf077334d38a00fc6bf20
#
_entry.id   f91ff159405cf077334d38a00fc6bf20
#
_cell.length_a   1.000
_cell.length_b   1.000
_cell.length_c   1.000
_cell.angle_alpha   90.00
_cell.angle_beta   90.00
_cell.angle_gamma   90.00
#
_symmetry.space_group_name_H-M   'P 1'
#
loop_
_entity.id
_entity.type
_entity.pdbx_description
1 polymer ?
#
loop_
_entity_poly.entity_id
_entity_poly.type
_entity_poly.pdbx_seq_one_letter_code
_entity_poly.pdbx_strand_id
1 'polypeptide(L)'
;MKHALDEFGITLSNVKWDISIMQYLVEYRAFKELKALVERYEVAPHACGLRQLKEILAAQMEEAGVVRLYHEIEMPLAEVLFEMEKTGVAADTEVLNRLGAEYTAEIESVSEEIYSLAGERFNISSSMQLSRILFEKLGLPTYKKTKKGFSTDTEVLNKLMNLHPLVPLVLKYRQVTKLNSTYIEGIRPYVRDGVIHTKYNQTLTSTGRLSSSEPNLQNIPVRDEAGKEIRRMFVPQQDVLISADYSQIELRLLADFSRDASLIDAFNRGEDIHAIVAAEIFGIPKELVTANMRRNAKVVNFGIIYGMSDFGLSESIGVSVAKAREYIKTYYERYPTIKNYLNGNVEQARKTGYVTTITGRRRQIPEINSSNFQLRSFGERAAMNMPLQGSAADIIKLAMIRVNNLLVSGGYKSKLIMQIHDELIVDAAADEVDEVAALLKKEMEAVYVSEVRLDVNVSFGKNLFEAK
;
A
#
# COMPACT_ATOMS: atom_id res chain seq x y z
N MET A 1 -12.75 -8.74 -19.82
CA MET A 1 -13.35 -8.67 -21.17
C MET A 1 -12.40 -8.04 -22.18
N LYS A 2 -11.80 -6.85 -21.92
CA LYS A 2 -10.85 -6.20 -22.86
C LYS A 2 -9.69 -7.12 -23.24
N HIS A 3 -8.94 -7.67 -22.27
CA HIS A 3 -7.85 -8.60 -22.53
C HIS A 3 -8.28 -9.80 -23.38
N ALA A 4 -9.42 -10.43 -23.06
CA ALA A 4 -9.92 -11.56 -23.81
C ALA A 4 -10.30 -11.23 -25.27
N LEU A 5 -10.70 -10.00 -25.56
CA LEU A 5 -10.97 -9.54 -26.93
C LEU A 5 -9.68 -9.15 -27.65
N ASP A 6 -8.74 -8.53 -26.94
CA ASP A 6 -7.43 -8.12 -27.46
C ASP A 6 -6.60 -9.33 -27.96
N GLU A 7 -6.69 -10.47 -27.27
CA GLU A 7 -6.08 -11.76 -27.69
C GLU A 7 -6.58 -12.21 -29.11
N PHE A 8 -7.78 -11.80 -29.48
CA PHE A 8 -8.33 -12.05 -30.83
C PHE A 8 -8.17 -10.88 -31.80
N GLY A 9 -7.37 -9.87 -31.44
CA GLY A 9 -7.18 -8.65 -32.24
C GLY A 9 -8.41 -7.72 -32.26
N ILE A 10 -9.36 -7.91 -31.34
CA ILE A 10 -10.58 -7.10 -31.27
C ILE A 10 -10.40 -5.99 -30.25
N THR A 11 -10.37 -4.75 -30.73
CA THR A 11 -10.29 -3.56 -29.83
C THR A 11 -11.67 -3.19 -29.34
N LEU A 12 -11.84 -3.23 -28.00
CA LEU A 12 -13.03 -2.71 -27.32
C LEU A 12 -12.81 -1.26 -26.91
N SER A 13 -13.40 -0.33 -27.65
CA SER A 13 -13.29 1.11 -27.39
C SER A 13 -14.60 1.71 -26.89
N ASN A 14 -14.51 2.90 -26.29
CA ASN A 14 -15.68 3.70 -25.86
C ASN A 14 -16.60 2.95 -24.86
N VAL A 15 -16.01 2.19 -23.96
CA VAL A 15 -16.75 1.55 -22.86
C VAL A 15 -17.23 2.61 -21.89
N LYS A 16 -18.55 2.79 -21.77
CA LYS A 16 -19.16 3.82 -20.92
C LYS A 16 -19.58 3.29 -19.55
N TRP A 17 -19.78 1.98 -19.43
CA TRP A 17 -20.34 1.37 -18.22
C TRP A 17 -19.62 0.08 -17.87
N ASP A 18 -19.21 -0.01 -16.60
CA ASP A 18 -18.72 -1.24 -15.97
C ASP A 18 -19.49 -1.46 -14.66
N ILE A 19 -20.24 -2.55 -14.64
CA ILE A 19 -21.12 -2.91 -13.49
C ILE A 19 -20.32 -3.16 -12.22
N SER A 20 -19.09 -3.71 -12.34
CA SER A 20 -18.24 -3.99 -11.20
C SER A 20 -17.78 -2.70 -10.52
N ILE A 21 -17.39 -1.71 -11.32
CA ILE A 21 -16.98 -0.40 -10.83
C ILE A 21 -18.19 0.36 -10.25
N MET A 22 -19.34 0.32 -10.93
CA MET A 22 -20.57 0.95 -10.42
C MET A 22 -20.96 0.40 -9.06
N GLN A 23 -21.05 -0.92 -8.94
CA GLN A 23 -21.40 -1.59 -7.69
C GLN A 23 -20.37 -1.31 -6.58
N TYR A 24 -19.09 -1.32 -6.90
CA TYR A 24 -18.04 -0.98 -5.95
C TYR A 24 -18.19 0.43 -5.39
N LEU A 25 -18.53 1.42 -6.21
CA LEU A 25 -18.73 2.81 -5.77
C LEU A 25 -19.99 3.02 -4.94
N VAL A 26 -21.00 2.16 -5.11
CA VAL A 26 -22.22 2.21 -4.30
C VAL A 26 -22.02 1.52 -2.94
N GLU A 27 -21.36 0.37 -2.92
CA GLU A 27 -21.29 -0.48 -1.72
C GLU A 27 -19.92 -0.54 -1.06
N TYR A 28 -18.86 -0.11 -1.77
CA TYR A 28 -17.46 -0.19 -1.32
C TYR A 28 -17.03 -1.60 -0.89
N ARG A 29 -17.62 -2.58 -1.53
CA ARG A 29 -17.29 -4.00 -1.35
C ARG A 29 -17.06 -4.63 -2.71
N ALA A 30 -15.94 -5.35 -2.85
CA ALA A 30 -15.76 -6.22 -3.99
C ALA A 30 -16.83 -7.31 -3.96
N PHE A 31 -17.45 -7.59 -5.10
CA PHE A 31 -18.19 -8.82 -5.25
C PHE A 31 -17.35 -9.82 -6.06
N LYS A 32 -17.48 -11.09 -5.71
CA LYS A 32 -16.60 -12.11 -6.27
C LYS A 32 -17.08 -12.60 -7.66
N GLU A 33 -18.40 -12.61 -7.88
CA GLU A 33 -18.98 -13.18 -9.10
C GLU A 33 -20.20 -12.37 -9.53
N LEU A 34 -20.33 -12.13 -10.85
CA LEU A 34 -21.50 -11.46 -11.44
C LEU A 34 -22.82 -12.16 -11.08
N LYS A 35 -22.78 -13.48 -10.93
CA LYS A 35 -23.94 -14.28 -10.51
C LYS A 35 -24.50 -13.81 -9.17
N ALA A 36 -23.66 -13.60 -8.16
CA ALA A 36 -24.10 -13.12 -6.85
C ALA A 36 -24.75 -11.73 -6.90
N LEU A 37 -24.29 -10.89 -7.82
CA LEU A 37 -24.86 -9.55 -8.03
C LEU A 37 -26.24 -9.63 -8.69
N VAL A 38 -26.34 -10.44 -9.73
CA VAL A 38 -27.60 -10.72 -10.46
C VAL A 38 -28.67 -11.29 -9.52
N GLU A 39 -28.32 -12.25 -8.68
CA GLU A 39 -29.20 -12.85 -7.67
C GLU A 39 -29.64 -11.80 -6.62
N ARG A 40 -28.73 -10.99 -6.14
CA ARG A 40 -29.01 -9.97 -5.13
C ARG A 40 -29.97 -8.88 -5.61
N TYR A 41 -29.85 -8.46 -6.86
CA TYR A 41 -30.72 -7.46 -7.46
C TYR A 41 -31.94 -8.06 -8.17
N GLU A 42 -32.12 -9.38 -8.07
CA GLU A 42 -33.24 -10.12 -8.65
C GLU A 42 -33.42 -9.87 -10.16
N VAL A 43 -32.31 -9.70 -10.89
CA VAL A 43 -32.32 -9.49 -12.35
C VAL A 43 -31.96 -10.78 -13.09
N ALA A 44 -32.38 -10.88 -14.35
CA ALA A 44 -32.08 -12.06 -15.15
C ALA A 44 -30.57 -12.13 -15.52
N PRO A 45 -29.94 -13.34 -15.54
CA PRO A 45 -28.52 -13.52 -15.83
C PRO A 45 -28.17 -13.44 -17.33
N HIS A 46 -28.73 -12.48 -18.04
CA HIS A 46 -28.51 -12.25 -19.46
C HIS A 46 -28.44 -10.74 -19.78
N ALA A 47 -28.19 -10.38 -21.03
CA ALA A 47 -27.93 -8.99 -21.45
C ALA A 47 -29.01 -7.98 -21.00
N CYS A 48 -30.30 -8.36 -21.08
CA CYS A 48 -31.39 -7.49 -20.62
C CYS A 48 -31.35 -7.25 -19.10
N GLY A 49 -31.06 -8.27 -18.29
CA GLY A 49 -30.91 -8.12 -16.85
C GLY A 49 -29.67 -7.29 -16.47
N LEU A 50 -28.57 -7.42 -17.21
CA LEU A 50 -27.41 -6.55 -17.03
C LEU A 50 -27.71 -5.09 -17.34
N ARG A 51 -28.55 -4.83 -18.35
CA ARG A 51 -29.03 -3.48 -18.66
C ARG A 51 -29.90 -2.93 -17.51
N GLN A 52 -30.82 -3.74 -16.99
CA GLN A 52 -31.64 -3.37 -15.83
C GLN A 52 -30.78 -3.09 -14.59
N LEU A 53 -29.79 -3.95 -14.33
CA LEU A 53 -28.86 -3.76 -13.23
C LEU A 53 -28.06 -2.45 -13.37
N LYS A 54 -27.62 -2.12 -14.57
CA LYS A 54 -26.95 -0.84 -14.88
C LYS A 54 -27.85 0.34 -14.51
N GLU A 55 -29.15 0.32 -14.87
CA GLU A 55 -30.08 1.43 -14.52
C GLU A 55 -30.27 1.55 -13.00
N ILE A 56 -30.41 0.43 -12.28
CA ILE A 56 -30.50 0.42 -10.81
C ILE A 56 -29.24 1.03 -10.18
N LEU A 57 -28.06 0.56 -10.59
CA LEU A 57 -26.80 1.05 -10.06
C LEU A 57 -26.54 2.52 -10.44
N ALA A 58 -26.95 2.98 -11.60
CA ALA A 58 -26.85 4.38 -11.99
C ALA A 58 -27.66 5.28 -11.05
N ALA A 59 -28.92 4.90 -10.75
CA ALA A 59 -29.75 5.64 -9.77
C ALA A 59 -29.12 5.66 -8.37
N GLN A 60 -28.56 4.51 -7.91
CA GLN A 60 -27.88 4.45 -6.63
C GLN A 60 -26.60 5.29 -6.60
N MET A 61 -25.87 5.39 -7.72
CA MET A 61 -24.69 6.25 -7.83
C MET A 61 -25.07 7.74 -7.76
N GLU A 62 -26.19 8.15 -8.34
CA GLU A 62 -26.74 9.50 -8.24
C GLU A 62 -27.07 9.83 -6.77
N GLU A 63 -27.82 8.96 -6.09
CA GLU A 63 -28.14 9.11 -4.67
C GLU A 63 -26.87 9.15 -3.79
N ALA A 64 -25.89 8.32 -4.11
CA ALA A 64 -24.60 8.32 -3.42
C ALA A 64 -23.73 9.55 -3.78
N GLY A 65 -24.03 10.31 -4.83
CA GLY A 65 -23.23 11.46 -5.28
C GLY A 65 -21.87 11.06 -5.86
N VAL A 66 -21.73 9.84 -6.43
CA VAL A 66 -20.46 9.30 -6.92
C VAL A 66 -20.37 9.21 -8.45
N VAL A 67 -21.33 9.78 -9.16
CA VAL A 67 -21.38 9.79 -10.64
C VAL A 67 -20.16 10.46 -11.26
N ARG A 68 -19.77 11.61 -10.68
CA ARG A 68 -18.57 12.33 -11.13
C ARG A 68 -17.30 11.50 -10.93
N LEU A 69 -17.14 10.88 -9.76
CA LEU A 69 -16.03 9.99 -9.45
C LEU A 69 -15.95 8.83 -10.45
N TYR A 70 -17.10 8.25 -10.80
CA TYR A 70 -17.19 7.17 -11.79
C TYR A 70 -16.67 7.62 -13.16
N HIS A 71 -17.20 8.73 -13.69
CA HIS A 71 -16.89 9.16 -15.07
C HIS A 71 -15.53 9.85 -15.20
N GLU A 72 -15.07 10.59 -14.20
CA GLU A 72 -13.83 11.36 -14.28
C GLU A 72 -12.61 10.60 -13.80
N ILE A 73 -12.78 9.57 -12.95
CA ILE A 73 -11.66 8.83 -12.35
C ILE A 73 -11.74 7.35 -12.69
N GLU A 74 -12.77 6.63 -12.24
CA GLU A 74 -12.73 5.17 -12.27
C GLU A 74 -12.80 4.59 -13.67
N MET A 75 -13.66 5.13 -14.54
CA MET A 75 -13.75 4.65 -15.93
C MET A 75 -12.53 5.01 -16.78
N PRO A 76 -12.00 6.26 -16.75
CA PRO A 76 -10.75 6.58 -17.44
C PRO A 76 -9.56 5.77 -16.93
N LEU A 77 -9.50 5.52 -15.62
CA LEU A 77 -8.46 4.70 -15.02
C LEU A 77 -8.46 3.25 -15.55
N ALA A 78 -9.63 2.68 -15.80
CA ALA A 78 -9.72 1.32 -16.34
C ALA A 78 -9.00 1.16 -17.70
N GLU A 79 -8.99 2.21 -18.53
CA GLU A 79 -8.20 2.23 -19.77
C GLU A 79 -6.70 2.28 -19.48
N VAL A 80 -6.28 3.12 -18.55
CA VAL A 80 -4.86 3.23 -18.14
C VAL A 80 -4.36 1.89 -17.61
N LEU A 81 -5.13 1.25 -16.73
CA LEU A 81 -4.76 -0.05 -16.17
C LEU A 81 -4.67 -1.14 -17.23
N PHE A 82 -5.59 -1.15 -18.20
CA PHE A 82 -5.54 -2.07 -19.32
C PHE A 82 -4.24 -1.92 -20.14
N GLU A 83 -3.83 -0.68 -20.44
CA GLU A 83 -2.58 -0.42 -21.17
C GLU A 83 -1.34 -0.80 -20.35
N MET A 84 -1.34 -0.53 -19.05
CA MET A 84 -0.27 -0.96 -18.15
C MET A 84 -0.15 -2.48 -18.08
N GLU A 85 -1.26 -3.18 -17.91
CA GLU A 85 -1.33 -4.65 -17.87
C GLU A 85 -0.88 -5.27 -19.19
N LYS A 86 -1.27 -4.67 -20.33
CA LYS A 86 -0.89 -5.10 -21.67
C LYS A 86 0.59 -4.87 -21.95
N THR A 87 1.13 -3.73 -21.56
CA THR A 87 2.56 -3.40 -21.71
C THR A 87 3.41 -4.32 -20.85
N GLY A 88 3.00 -4.54 -19.59
CA GLY A 88 3.74 -5.34 -18.63
C GLY A 88 5.04 -4.71 -18.15
N VAL A 89 5.80 -5.45 -17.38
CA VAL A 89 7.07 -5.03 -16.75
C VAL A 89 8.14 -6.05 -17.12
N ALA A 90 9.25 -5.61 -17.69
CA ALA A 90 10.32 -6.54 -18.02
C ALA A 90 11.04 -7.05 -16.76
N ALA A 91 11.41 -8.32 -16.81
CA ALA A 91 12.14 -9.01 -15.77
C ALA A 91 13.43 -9.63 -16.31
N ASP A 92 14.55 -9.30 -15.70
CA ASP A 92 15.82 -9.95 -15.95
C ASP A 92 15.78 -11.38 -15.39
N THR A 93 15.66 -12.35 -16.29
CA THR A 93 15.58 -13.77 -15.94
C THR A 93 16.90 -14.36 -15.43
N GLU A 94 18.05 -13.76 -15.76
CA GLU A 94 19.33 -14.18 -15.23
C GLU A 94 19.44 -13.77 -13.75
N VAL A 95 19.05 -12.55 -13.41
CA VAL A 95 18.97 -12.08 -12.02
C VAL A 95 17.98 -12.93 -11.23
N LEU A 96 16.79 -13.21 -11.79
CA LEU A 96 15.77 -14.05 -11.15
C LEU A 96 16.32 -15.45 -10.83
N ASN A 97 17.02 -16.09 -11.79
CA ASN A 97 17.58 -17.43 -11.62
C ASN A 97 18.74 -17.43 -10.62
N ARG A 98 19.64 -16.46 -10.69
CA ARG A 98 20.76 -16.30 -9.75
C ARG A 98 20.25 -16.13 -8.32
N LEU A 99 19.33 -15.21 -8.07
CA LEU A 99 18.77 -15.00 -6.75
C LEU A 99 18.04 -16.25 -6.23
N GLY A 100 17.31 -16.97 -7.09
CA GLY A 100 16.67 -18.23 -6.72
C GLY A 100 17.65 -19.30 -6.25
N ALA A 101 18.77 -19.46 -6.96
CA ALA A 101 19.83 -20.37 -6.56
C ALA A 101 20.51 -19.96 -5.24
N GLU A 102 20.83 -18.67 -5.08
CA GLU A 102 21.43 -18.12 -3.87
C GLU A 102 20.51 -18.33 -2.65
N TYR A 103 19.21 -17.97 -2.75
CA TYR A 103 18.28 -18.15 -1.64
C TYR A 103 18.01 -19.62 -1.32
N THR A 104 17.97 -20.51 -2.31
CA THR A 104 17.82 -21.95 -2.07
C THR A 104 19.01 -22.50 -1.29
N ALA A 105 20.23 -22.19 -1.71
CA ALA A 105 21.45 -22.60 -1.01
C ALA A 105 21.51 -22.03 0.43
N GLU A 106 21.09 -20.77 0.61
CA GLU A 106 21.06 -20.15 1.93
C GLU A 106 20.01 -20.80 2.86
N ILE A 107 18.80 -21.11 2.33
CA ILE A 107 17.76 -21.84 3.07
C ILE A 107 18.27 -23.21 3.52
N GLU A 108 18.95 -23.94 2.64
CA GLU A 108 19.54 -25.25 2.96
C GLU A 108 20.59 -25.13 4.07
N SER A 109 21.55 -24.22 3.91
CA SER A 109 22.61 -23.99 4.91
C SER A 109 22.05 -23.62 6.28
N VAL A 110 21.14 -22.65 6.34
CA VAL A 110 20.51 -22.19 7.59
C VAL A 110 19.67 -23.32 8.21
N SER A 111 19.02 -24.15 7.39
CA SER A 111 18.24 -25.28 7.89
C SER A 111 19.11 -26.31 8.59
N GLU A 112 20.25 -26.66 8.01
CA GLU A 112 21.22 -27.63 8.64
C GLU A 112 21.76 -27.06 9.96
N GLU A 113 22.09 -25.79 10.03
CA GLU A 113 22.50 -25.14 11.28
C GLU A 113 21.40 -25.21 12.36
N ILE A 114 20.14 -24.93 11.97
CA ILE A 114 18.99 -25.03 12.87
C ILE A 114 18.81 -26.45 13.37
N TYR A 115 18.90 -27.46 12.50
CA TYR A 115 18.79 -28.88 12.90
C TYR A 115 19.93 -29.32 13.82
N SER A 116 21.14 -28.88 13.56
CA SER A 116 22.29 -29.13 14.44
C SER A 116 22.06 -28.56 15.85
N LEU A 117 21.61 -27.33 15.96
CA LEU A 117 21.32 -26.68 17.25
C LEU A 117 20.09 -27.26 17.96
N ALA A 118 19.10 -27.71 17.18
CA ALA A 118 17.91 -28.35 17.72
C ALA A 118 18.16 -29.80 18.14
N GLY A 119 19.19 -30.45 17.60
CA GLY A 119 19.51 -31.87 17.80
C GLY A 119 18.55 -32.86 17.14
N GLU A 120 17.70 -32.37 16.23
CA GLU A 120 16.76 -33.16 15.42
C GLU A 120 16.28 -32.40 14.19
N ARG A 121 15.86 -33.12 13.15
CA ARG A 121 15.19 -32.54 11.99
C ARG A 121 13.69 -32.35 12.28
N PHE A 122 13.16 -31.21 11.90
CA PHE A 122 11.74 -30.88 12.05
C PHE A 122 11.32 -29.89 10.95
N ASN A 123 10.03 -29.68 10.77
CA ASN A 123 9.54 -28.64 9.85
C ASN A 123 9.66 -27.26 10.49
N ILE A 124 10.69 -26.48 10.10
CA ILE A 124 10.98 -25.13 10.62
C ILE A 124 9.84 -24.15 10.34
N SER A 125 9.13 -24.34 9.21
CA SER A 125 7.96 -23.53 8.84
C SER A 125 6.71 -23.85 9.69
N SER A 126 6.68 -25.01 10.37
CA SER A 126 5.59 -25.37 11.26
C SER A 126 5.70 -24.66 12.60
N SER A 127 4.83 -23.68 12.84
CA SER A 127 4.80 -22.97 14.13
C SER A 127 4.62 -23.88 15.33
N MET A 128 3.93 -25.02 15.18
CA MET A 128 3.71 -26.01 16.25
C MET A 128 5.01 -26.78 16.54
N GLN A 129 5.72 -27.27 15.52
CA GLN A 129 6.98 -27.99 15.72
C GLN A 129 8.07 -27.05 16.24
N LEU A 130 8.16 -25.86 15.72
CA LEU A 130 9.09 -24.84 16.20
C LEU A 130 8.81 -24.45 17.67
N SER A 131 7.53 -24.31 18.04
CA SER A 131 7.11 -24.04 19.43
C SER A 131 7.58 -25.16 20.37
N ARG A 132 7.43 -26.43 19.98
CA ARG A 132 7.93 -27.58 20.75
C ARG A 132 9.45 -27.51 20.93
N ILE A 133 10.20 -27.23 19.88
CA ILE A 133 11.65 -27.10 19.97
C ILE A 133 12.06 -25.98 20.90
N LEU A 134 11.51 -24.76 20.71
CA LEU A 134 11.92 -23.58 21.49
C LEU A 134 11.55 -23.70 22.95
N PHE A 135 10.32 -24.09 23.26
CA PHE A 135 9.77 -23.94 24.61
C PHE A 135 9.80 -25.24 25.43
N GLU A 136 9.63 -26.42 24.80
CA GLU A 136 9.64 -27.70 25.51
C GLU A 136 11.03 -28.33 25.53
N LYS A 137 11.77 -28.32 24.40
CA LYS A 137 13.06 -28.95 24.30
C LYS A 137 14.21 -28.04 24.79
N LEU A 138 14.24 -26.78 24.33
CA LEU A 138 15.28 -25.81 24.70
C LEU A 138 14.93 -25.01 25.95
N GLY A 139 13.70 -25.12 26.49
CA GLY A 139 13.29 -24.50 27.73
C GLY A 139 13.27 -22.98 27.73
N LEU A 140 13.12 -22.34 26.53
CA LEU A 140 13.10 -20.88 26.43
C LEU A 140 11.83 -20.29 27.06
N PRO A 141 11.88 -19.04 27.58
CA PRO A 141 10.73 -18.40 28.20
C PRO A 141 9.60 -18.15 27.20
N THR A 142 8.37 -18.33 27.68
CA THR A 142 7.15 -18.15 26.87
C THR A 142 6.54 -16.77 27.13
N TYR A 143 6.18 -16.02 26.07
CA TYR A 143 5.60 -14.67 26.20
C TYR A 143 4.13 -14.59 25.79
N LYS A 144 3.67 -15.47 24.87
CA LYS A 144 2.33 -15.35 24.31
C LYS A 144 1.77 -16.75 24.00
N LYS A 145 0.57 -17.02 24.52
CA LYS A 145 -0.13 -18.29 24.28
C LYS A 145 -1.11 -18.14 23.13
N THR A 146 -1.22 -19.18 22.30
CA THR A 146 -2.20 -19.28 21.20
C THR A 146 -3.11 -20.49 21.44
N LYS A 147 -4.15 -20.65 20.61
CA LYS A 147 -5.02 -21.83 20.67
C LYS A 147 -4.29 -23.16 20.40
N LYS A 148 -3.14 -23.12 19.71
CA LYS A 148 -2.36 -24.28 19.26
C LYS A 148 -0.99 -24.42 19.97
N GLY A 149 -0.76 -23.75 21.09
CA GLY A 149 0.51 -23.74 21.80
C GLY A 149 1.05 -22.33 22.02
N PHE A 150 2.38 -22.19 22.19
CA PHE A 150 3.00 -20.88 22.36
C PHE A 150 3.32 -20.23 21.00
N SER A 151 3.16 -18.91 20.95
CA SER A 151 3.44 -18.15 19.72
C SER A 151 4.94 -18.18 19.40
N THR A 152 5.23 -18.32 18.11
CA THR A 152 6.57 -18.17 17.52
C THR A 152 6.58 -17.03 16.50
N ASP A 153 5.70 -16.01 16.68
CA ASP A 153 5.69 -14.84 15.81
C ASP A 153 7.01 -14.04 15.94
N THR A 154 7.23 -13.13 15.00
CA THR A 154 8.47 -12.35 14.93
C THR A 154 8.70 -11.53 16.20
N GLU A 155 7.64 -11.02 16.84
CA GLU A 155 7.73 -10.27 18.09
C GLU A 155 8.27 -11.14 19.24
N VAL A 156 7.73 -12.37 19.38
CA VAL A 156 8.20 -13.33 20.39
C VAL A 156 9.64 -13.75 20.10
N LEU A 157 9.97 -14.06 18.84
CA LEU A 157 11.33 -14.43 18.47
C LEU A 157 12.34 -13.30 18.71
N ASN A 158 11.97 -12.05 18.47
CA ASN A 158 12.83 -10.90 18.77
C ASN A 158 13.12 -10.77 20.28
N LYS A 159 12.16 -11.06 21.16
CA LYS A 159 12.38 -11.10 22.62
C LYS A 159 13.32 -12.25 23.05
N LEU A 160 13.38 -13.31 22.23
CA LEU A 160 14.22 -14.49 22.48
C LEU A 160 15.59 -14.42 21.78
N MET A 161 15.86 -13.41 20.94
CA MET A 161 16.99 -13.35 20.01
C MET A 161 18.35 -13.60 20.68
N ASN A 162 18.55 -13.07 21.89
CA ASN A 162 19.82 -13.17 22.61
C ASN A 162 19.88 -14.35 23.60
N LEU A 163 18.83 -15.20 23.66
CA LEU A 163 18.76 -16.28 24.63
C LEU A 163 19.27 -17.62 24.08
N HIS A 164 19.20 -17.81 22.76
CA HIS A 164 19.68 -19.04 22.13
C HIS A 164 20.06 -18.80 20.67
N PRO A 165 21.21 -19.35 20.16
CA PRO A 165 21.69 -19.10 18.81
C PRO A 165 20.76 -19.61 17.70
N LEU A 166 19.86 -20.55 17.98
CA LEU A 166 18.84 -21.03 17.05
C LEU A 166 17.86 -19.93 16.66
N VAL A 167 17.55 -18.99 17.55
CA VAL A 167 16.49 -17.99 17.33
C VAL A 167 16.80 -17.02 16.18
N PRO A 168 17.99 -16.38 16.11
CA PRO A 168 18.35 -15.55 14.96
C PRO A 168 18.37 -16.34 13.65
N LEU A 169 18.76 -17.60 13.66
CA LEU A 169 18.72 -18.46 12.47
C LEU A 169 17.29 -18.74 12.00
N VAL A 170 16.34 -18.94 12.92
CA VAL A 170 14.92 -19.09 12.55
C VAL A 170 14.37 -17.80 11.94
N LEU A 171 14.74 -16.64 12.45
CA LEU A 171 14.34 -15.35 11.85
C LEU A 171 14.93 -15.21 10.44
N LYS A 172 16.20 -15.52 10.27
CA LYS A 172 16.90 -15.53 8.97
C LYS A 172 16.24 -16.53 7.99
N TYR A 173 15.99 -17.75 8.41
CA TYR A 173 15.30 -18.79 7.62
C TYR A 173 13.94 -18.27 7.12
N ARG A 174 13.14 -17.69 8.00
CA ARG A 174 11.82 -17.13 7.63
C ARG A 174 11.93 -16.00 6.63
N GLN A 175 12.91 -15.11 6.80
CA GLN A 175 13.13 -13.98 5.89
C GLN A 175 13.49 -14.50 4.50
N VAL A 176 14.52 -15.35 4.39
CA VAL A 176 14.99 -15.86 3.09
C VAL A 176 13.95 -16.76 2.42
N THR A 177 13.27 -17.62 3.19
CA THR A 177 12.17 -18.45 2.66
C THR A 177 11.04 -17.60 2.11
N LYS A 178 10.66 -16.51 2.80
CA LYS A 178 9.64 -15.58 2.30
C LYS A 178 10.09 -14.88 1.02
N LEU A 179 11.33 -14.43 0.95
CA LEU A 179 11.87 -13.78 -0.25
C LEU A 179 11.86 -14.75 -1.43
N ASN A 180 12.36 -15.97 -1.24
CA ASN A 180 12.36 -17.00 -2.28
C ASN A 180 10.95 -17.38 -2.73
N SER A 181 10.08 -17.76 -1.79
CA SER A 181 8.73 -18.25 -2.13
C SER A 181 7.83 -17.18 -2.73
N THR A 182 7.93 -15.92 -2.28
CA THR A 182 7.03 -14.86 -2.72
C THR A 182 7.53 -14.17 -3.98
N TYR A 183 8.85 -13.88 -4.05
CA TYR A 183 9.38 -13.01 -5.11
C TYR A 183 10.18 -13.76 -6.17
N ILE A 184 10.68 -14.94 -5.89
CA ILE A 184 11.33 -15.78 -6.89
C ILE A 184 10.31 -16.78 -7.44
N GLU A 185 9.94 -17.76 -6.64
CA GLU A 185 9.03 -18.83 -7.06
C GLU A 185 7.60 -18.33 -7.31
N GLY A 186 7.16 -17.30 -6.59
CA GLY A 186 5.86 -16.68 -6.78
C GLY A 186 5.76 -15.80 -8.04
N ILE A 187 6.86 -15.26 -8.55
CA ILE A 187 6.90 -14.44 -9.77
C ILE A 187 7.24 -15.28 -11.01
N ARG A 188 8.13 -16.25 -10.89
CA ARG A 188 8.61 -17.10 -11.99
C ARG A 188 7.52 -17.61 -12.96
N PRO A 189 6.36 -18.11 -12.49
CA PRO A 189 5.32 -18.61 -13.38
C PRO A 189 4.66 -17.53 -14.27
N TYR A 190 4.83 -16.25 -13.89
CA TYR A 190 4.23 -15.11 -14.58
C TYR A 190 5.19 -14.41 -15.55
N VAL A 191 6.46 -14.82 -15.58
CA VAL A 191 7.43 -14.30 -16.56
C VAL A 191 7.21 -15.04 -17.89
N ARG A 192 6.77 -14.32 -18.91
CA ARG A 192 6.57 -14.82 -20.27
C ARG A 192 7.36 -13.96 -21.23
N ASP A 193 8.26 -14.56 -21.98
CA ASP A 193 9.16 -13.85 -22.90
C ASP A 193 9.91 -12.67 -22.26
N GLY A 194 10.28 -12.81 -20.96
CA GLY A 194 10.97 -11.78 -20.20
C GLY A 194 10.08 -10.67 -19.66
N VAL A 195 8.75 -10.76 -19.79
CA VAL A 195 7.79 -9.75 -19.34
C VAL A 195 6.79 -10.33 -18.34
N ILE A 196 6.43 -9.54 -17.35
CA ILE A 196 5.42 -9.85 -16.32
C ILE A 196 4.19 -8.99 -16.58
N HIS A 197 3.03 -9.62 -16.80
CA HIS A 197 1.74 -8.96 -16.93
C HIS A 197 0.94 -9.15 -15.64
N THR A 198 1.08 -8.21 -14.70
CA THR A 198 0.28 -8.20 -13.46
C THR A 198 -1.17 -7.80 -13.75
N LYS A 199 -2.08 -8.12 -12.85
CA LYS A 199 -3.46 -7.64 -12.89
C LYS A 199 -3.69 -6.59 -11.80
N TYR A 200 -4.22 -5.43 -12.17
CA TYR A 200 -4.61 -4.40 -11.21
C TYR A 200 -6.08 -4.55 -10.81
N ASN A 201 -6.32 -4.67 -9.52
CA ASN A 201 -7.67 -4.76 -8.97
C ASN A 201 -8.13 -3.36 -8.53
N GLN A 202 -9.05 -2.78 -9.28
CA GLN A 202 -9.59 -1.44 -9.05
C GLN A 202 -10.68 -1.41 -7.96
N THR A 203 -11.34 -2.54 -7.71
CA THR A 203 -12.55 -2.64 -6.87
C THR A 203 -12.36 -3.48 -5.60
N LEU A 204 -11.12 -3.80 -5.21
CA LEU A 204 -10.87 -4.76 -4.13
C LEU A 204 -10.71 -4.10 -2.75
N THR A 205 -10.05 -2.94 -2.68
CA THR A 205 -9.71 -2.32 -1.40
C THR A 205 -10.84 -1.42 -0.90
N SER A 206 -10.99 -1.31 0.43
CA SER A 206 -12.00 -0.45 1.03
C SER A 206 -11.66 1.04 1.06
N THR A 207 -10.45 1.42 0.63
CA THR A 207 -9.96 2.80 0.63
C THR A 207 -9.88 3.42 -0.77
N GLY A 208 -10.19 2.66 -1.82
CA GLY A 208 -9.99 3.12 -3.20
C GLY A 208 -8.58 2.90 -3.75
N ARG A 209 -7.63 2.46 -2.93
CA ARG A 209 -6.30 2.09 -3.43
C ARG A 209 -6.40 0.94 -4.43
N LEU A 210 -5.52 0.94 -5.41
CA LEU A 210 -5.30 -0.23 -6.27
C LEU A 210 -4.63 -1.34 -5.47
N SER A 211 -4.85 -2.56 -5.89
CA SER A 211 -4.01 -3.69 -5.52
C SER A 211 -3.60 -4.46 -6.78
N SER A 212 -2.48 -5.16 -6.74
CA SER A 212 -2.08 -6.01 -7.85
C SER A 212 -2.06 -7.48 -7.47
N SER A 213 -2.26 -8.34 -8.45
CA SER A 213 -2.27 -9.80 -8.28
C SER A 213 -1.76 -10.48 -9.55
N GLU A 214 -1.32 -11.71 -9.44
CA GLU A 214 -0.87 -12.55 -10.55
C GLU A 214 0.27 -11.93 -11.39
N PRO A 215 1.42 -11.54 -10.76
CA PRO A 215 1.78 -11.52 -9.34
C PRO A 215 1.50 -10.17 -8.68
N ASN A 216 1.56 -10.12 -7.32
CA ASN A 216 1.47 -8.85 -6.61
C ASN A 216 2.80 -8.08 -6.67
N LEU A 217 2.90 -7.08 -7.55
CA LEU A 217 4.06 -6.22 -7.72
C LEU A 217 4.10 -5.03 -6.72
N GLN A 218 3.00 -4.73 -6.03
CA GLN A 218 2.97 -3.63 -5.06
C GLN A 218 3.64 -3.96 -3.72
N ASN A 219 3.94 -5.25 -3.47
CA ASN A 219 4.59 -5.70 -2.24
C ASN A 219 6.09 -5.95 -2.40
N ILE A 220 6.72 -5.51 -3.49
CA ILE A 220 8.17 -5.64 -3.71
C ILE A 220 8.90 -4.96 -2.55
N PRO A 221 9.80 -5.66 -1.83
CA PRO A 221 10.42 -5.14 -0.63
C PRO A 221 11.40 -3.99 -0.95
N VAL A 222 11.47 -3.03 -0.03
CA VAL A 222 12.27 -1.80 -0.19
C VAL A 222 13.28 -1.61 0.94
N ARG A 223 13.03 -2.22 2.13
CA ARG A 223 13.70 -1.81 3.38
C ARG A 223 15.01 -2.53 3.69
N ASP A 224 15.16 -3.77 3.26
CA ASP A 224 16.35 -4.59 3.54
C ASP A 224 17.20 -4.81 2.27
N GLU A 225 18.46 -5.15 2.44
CA GLU A 225 19.38 -5.36 1.31
C GLU A 225 18.93 -6.50 0.40
N ALA A 226 18.43 -7.59 0.98
CA ALA A 226 17.91 -8.70 0.20
C ALA A 226 16.68 -8.31 -0.64
N GLY A 227 15.83 -7.43 -0.10
CA GLY A 227 14.71 -6.86 -0.84
C GLY A 227 15.17 -5.92 -1.97
N LYS A 228 16.22 -5.17 -1.74
CA LYS A 228 16.83 -4.31 -2.77
C LYS A 228 17.34 -5.13 -3.96
N GLU A 229 17.97 -6.28 -3.71
CA GLU A 229 18.43 -7.18 -4.78
C GLU A 229 17.26 -7.71 -5.65
N ILE A 230 16.10 -8.00 -5.05
CA ILE A 230 14.90 -8.38 -5.81
C ILE A 230 14.48 -7.26 -6.78
N ARG A 231 14.62 -6.00 -6.39
CA ARG A 231 14.28 -4.86 -7.26
C ARG A 231 15.16 -4.78 -8.52
N ARG A 232 16.37 -5.33 -8.51
CA ARG A 232 17.27 -5.37 -9.66
C ARG A 232 16.76 -6.21 -10.82
N MET A 233 15.85 -7.16 -10.57
CA MET A 233 15.29 -7.98 -11.64
C MET A 233 14.28 -7.24 -12.51
N PHE A 234 13.70 -6.13 -12.03
CA PHE A 234 12.77 -5.33 -12.82
C PHE A 234 13.54 -4.29 -13.62
N VAL A 235 13.55 -4.46 -14.93
CA VAL A 235 14.33 -3.68 -15.89
C VAL A 235 13.44 -2.98 -16.91
N PRO A 236 13.90 -1.94 -17.60
CA PRO A 236 13.14 -1.34 -18.69
C PRO A 236 13.06 -2.28 -19.90
N GLN A 237 11.96 -2.22 -20.64
CA GLN A 237 11.85 -2.78 -22.00
C GLN A 237 12.50 -1.85 -23.03
N GLN A 238 12.53 -0.54 -22.71
CA GLN A 238 13.20 0.48 -23.52
C GLN A 238 14.61 0.73 -22.97
N ASP A 239 14.85 1.89 -22.35
CA ASP A 239 16.21 2.27 -21.96
C ASP A 239 16.36 2.55 -20.47
N VAL A 240 15.37 3.20 -19.83
CA VAL A 240 15.46 3.73 -18.46
C VAL A 240 14.12 3.60 -17.75
N LEU A 241 14.13 3.18 -16.49
CA LEU A 241 12.98 3.35 -15.61
C LEU A 241 13.03 4.74 -14.96
N ILE A 242 11.92 5.45 -15.03
CA ILE A 242 11.68 6.69 -14.29
C ILE A 242 10.71 6.37 -13.16
N SER A 243 11.12 6.64 -11.93
CA SER A 243 10.26 6.56 -10.74
C SER A 243 9.90 7.97 -10.29
N ALA A 244 8.60 8.21 -10.06
CA ALA A 244 8.07 9.44 -9.50
C ALA A 244 7.21 9.12 -8.27
N ASP A 245 7.65 9.54 -7.08
CA ASP A 245 7.07 9.19 -5.78
C ASP A 245 6.62 10.44 -5.02
N TYR A 246 5.37 10.44 -4.56
CA TYR A 246 4.87 11.53 -3.71
C TYR A 246 5.57 11.54 -2.34
N SER A 247 6.12 12.68 -1.99
CA SER A 247 6.73 12.88 -0.68
C SER A 247 5.66 13.06 0.40
N GLN A 248 5.47 12.05 1.25
CA GLN A 248 4.62 12.12 2.45
C GLN A 248 3.18 12.59 2.17
N ILE A 249 2.55 12.13 1.10
CA ILE A 249 1.25 12.62 0.64
C ILE A 249 0.17 12.62 1.73
N GLU A 250 0.07 11.54 2.54
CA GLU A 250 -0.96 11.45 3.60
C GLU A 250 -0.76 12.50 4.71
N LEU A 251 0.50 12.85 5.05
CA LEU A 251 0.79 13.91 6.02
C LEU A 251 0.51 15.31 5.44
N ARG A 252 0.77 15.53 4.16
CA ARG A 252 0.43 16.77 3.47
C ARG A 252 -1.08 16.96 3.41
N LEU A 253 -1.83 15.90 3.10
CA LEU A 253 -3.29 15.92 3.13
C LEU A 253 -3.83 16.14 4.55
N LEU A 254 -3.20 15.56 5.57
CA LEU A 254 -3.57 15.81 6.96
C LEU A 254 -3.41 17.29 7.32
N ALA A 255 -2.29 17.91 6.96
CA ALA A 255 -2.04 19.33 7.19
C ALA A 255 -3.09 20.21 6.47
N ASP A 256 -3.37 19.91 5.20
CA ASP A 256 -4.36 20.65 4.39
C ASP A 256 -5.79 20.50 4.94
N PHE A 257 -6.24 19.28 5.22
CA PHE A 257 -7.62 19.02 5.70
C PHE A 257 -7.86 19.51 7.11
N SER A 258 -6.86 19.45 7.98
CA SER A 258 -6.94 19.98 9.35
C SER A 258 -6.77 21.48 9.42
N ARG A 259 -6.34 22.14 8.32
CA ARG A 259 -5.97 23.54 8.27
C ARG A 259 -4.93 23.92 9.33
N ASP A 260 -3.97 23.03 9.58
CA ASP A 260 -2.91 23.29 10.55
C ASP A 260 -1.85 24.21 9.96
N ALA A 261 -1.90 25.49 10.34
CA ALA A 261 -1.02 26.52 9.78
C ALA A 261 0.48 26.22 9.98
N SER A 262 0.86 25.57 11.09
CA SER A 262 2.25 25.24 11.39
C SER A 262 2.78 24.17 10.46
N LEU A 263 1.99 23.10 10.21
CA LEU A 263 2.36 22.03 9.29
C LEU A 263 2.32 22.50 7.83
N ILE A 264 1.32 23.29 7.44
CA ILE A 264 1.21 23.87 6.09
C ILE A 264 2.48 24.68 5.78
N ASP A 265 2.85 25.59 6.68
CA ASP A 265 4.03 26.43 6.53
C ASP A 265 5.32 25.61 6.47
N ALA A 266 5.49 24.63 7.36
CA ALA A 266 6.65 23.75 7.39
C ALA A 266 6.79 22.91 6.09
N PHE A 267 5.70 22.36 5.57
CA PHE A 267 5.72 21.66 4.29
C PHE A 267 6.07 22.57 3.13
N ASN A 268 5.50 23.78 3.08
CA ASN A 268 5.72 24.73 2.00
C ASN A 268 7.16 25.31 2.00
N ARG A 269 7.83 25.32 3.16
CA ARG A 269 9.26 25.62 3.28
C ARG A 269 10.17 24.44 2.99
N GLY A 270 9.64 23.25 2.74
CA GLY A 270 10.42 22.03 2.52
C GLY A 270 11.14 21.52 3.77
N GLU A 271 10.60 21.79 4.97
CA GLU A 271 11.19 21.37 6.22
C GLU A 271 10.94 19.88 6.53
N ASP A 272 11.85 19.29 7.32
CA ASP A 272 11.68 17.92 7.81
C ASP A 272 10.64 17.83 8.93
N ILE A 273 9.40 17.51 8.56
CA ILE A 273 8.28 17.40 9.50
C ILE A 273 8.54 16.38 10.61
N HIS A 274 9.25 15.29 10.31
CA HIS A 274 9.56 14.29 11.34
C HIS A 274 10.57 14.82 12.37
N ALA A 275 11.51 15.67 11.93
CA ALA A 275 12.44 16.34 12.84
C ALA A 275 11.75 17.43 13.67
N ILE A 276 10.84 18.20 13.07
CA ILE A 276 10.03 19.21 13.79
C ILE A 276 9.20 18.54 14.88
N VAL A 277 8.41 17.54 14.52
CA VAL A 277 7.56 16.81 15.48
C VAL A 277 8.41 16.11 16.56
N ALA A 278 9.60 15.60 16.22
CA ALA A 278 10.53 15.06 17.21
C ALA A 278 10.96 16.13 18.21
N ALA A 279 11.39 17.29 17.75
CA ALA A 279 11.78 18.41 18.64
C ALA A 279 10.66 18.76 19.64
N GLU A 280 9.42 18.81 19.15
CA GLU A 280 8.25 19.15 19.96
C GLU A 280 7.87 18.04 20.96
N ILE A 281 7.82 16.78 20.52
CA ILE A 281 7.48 15.64 21.39
C ILE A 281 8.53 15.43 22.49
N PHE A 282 9.82 15.61 22.15
CA PHE A 282 10.91 15.41 23.10
C PHE A 282 11.24 16.68 23.90
N GLY A 283 10.67 17.84 23.52
CA GLY A 283 10.90 19.12 24.19
C GLY A 283 12.34 19.63 24.05
N ILE A 284 12.96 19.44 22.88
CA ILE A 284 14.36 19.80 22.60
C ILE A 284 14.47 20.66 21.33
N PRO A 285 15.53 21.46 21.17
CA PRO A 285 15.82 22.14 19.91
C PRO A 285 15.96 21.17 18.73
N LYS A 286 15.54 21.59 17.53
CA LYS A 286 15.55 20.78 16.31
C LYS A 286 16.94 20.23 15.98
N GLU A 287 17.98 21.02 16.25
CA GLU A 287 19.38 20.68 16.00
C GLU A 287 19.90 19.52 16.87
N LEU A 288 19.23 19.26 17.98
CA LEU A 288 19.55 18.17 18.91
C LEU A 288 18.76 16.88 18.64
N VAL A 289 17.89 16.89 17.63
CA VAL A 289 17.09 15.71 17.25
C VAL A 289 18.00 14.63 16.65
N THR A 290 18.11 13.51 17.35
CA THR A 290 18.85 12.34 16.86
C THR A 290 18.07 11.57 15.79
N ALA A 291 18.77 10.76 14.98
CA ALA A 291 18.13 9.88 13.99
C ALA A 291 17.10 8.93 14.62
N ASN A 292 17.33 8.46 15.86
CA ASN A 292 16.38 7.62 16.58
C ASN A 292 15.12 8.39 16.98
N MET A 293 15.26 9.62 17.49
CA MET A 293 14.12 10.48 17.85
C MET A 293 13.29 10.81 16.61
N ARG A 294 13.94 11.16 15.49
CA ARG A 294 13.27 11.40 14.21
C ARG A 294 12.51 10.15 13.72
N ARG A 295 13.11 8.96 13.86
CA ARG A 295 12.45 7.69 13.53
C ARG A 295 11.21 7.45 14.41
N ASN A 296 11.31 7.69 15.72
CA ASN A 296 10.19 7.55 16.63
C ASN A 296 9.08 8.55 16.31
N ALA A 297 9.41 9.81 16.03
CA ALA A 297 8.44 10.82 15.60
C ALA A 297 7.76 10.44 14.27
N LYS A 298 8.48 9.81 13.34
CA LYS A 298 7.86 9.24 12.13
C LYS A 298 6.79 8.20 12.47
N VAL A 299 7.06 7.31 13.43
CA VAL A 299 6.06 6.32 13.89
C VAL A 299 4.89 7.01 14.58
N VAL A 300 5.11 8.07 15.37
CA VAL A 300 4.02 8.85 16.00
C VAL A 300 3.17 9.51 14.93
N ASN A 301 3.76 10.21 13.95
CA ASN A 301 3.02 10.89 12.88
C ASN A 301 2.10 9.94 12.12
N PHE A 302 2.62 8.79 11.68
CA PHE A 302 1.79 7.79 11.01
C PHE A 302 0.81 7.11 11.97
N GLY A 303 1.23 6.86 13.21
CA GLY A 303 0.36 6.30 14.25
C GLY A 303 -0.89 7.15 14.51
N ILE A 304 -0.74 8.47 14.54
CA ILE A 304 -1.86 9.42 14.68
C ILE A 304 -2.84 9.30 13.50
N ILE A 305 -2.34 9.30 12.26
CA ILE A 305 -3.17 9.13 11.06
C ILE A 305 -3.97 7.83 11.09
N TYR A 306 -3.33 6.74 11.56
CA TYR A 306 -3.96 5.42 11.62
C TYR A 306 -4.73 5.15 12.92
N GLY A 307 -4.88 6.15 13.79
CA GLY A 307 -5.59 6.00 15.06
C GLY A 307 -4.95 4.97 16.00
N MET A 308 -3.63 4.88 16.02
CA MET A 308 -2.87 3.95 16.85
C MET A 308 -3.08 4.25 18.33
N SER A 309 -3.31 3.21 19.14
CA SER A 309 -3.42 3.36 20.60
C SER A 309 -2.05 3.60 21.26
N ASP A 310 -2.07 4.11 22.50
CA ASP A 310 -0.88 4.24 23.34
C ASP A 310 -0.13 2.91 23.52
N PHE A 311 -0.86 1.78 23.62
CA PHE A 311 -0.27 0.44 23.65
C PHE A 311 0.40 0.09 22.32
N GLY A 312 -0.26 0.31 21.19
CA GLY A 312 0.31 0.04 19.86
C GLY A 312 1.57 0.88 19.59
N LEU A 313 1.55 2.15 20.01
CA LEU A 313 2.71 3.03 19.88
C LEU A 313 3.87 2.56 20.78
N SER A 314 3.58 2.19 22.04
CA SER A 314 4.60 1.70 22.99
C SER A 314 5.37 0.49 22.45
N GLU A 315 4.65 -0.48 21.86
CA GLU A 315 5.27 -1.64 21.22
C GLU A 315 6.09 -1.26 19.97
N SER A 316 5.60 -0.29 19.19
CA SER A 316 6.24 0.11 17.91
C SER A 316 7.57 0.84 18.11
N ILE A 317 7.72 1.63 19.19
CA ILE A 317 8.93 2.44 19.45
C ILE A 317 9.72 1.97 20.68
N GLY A 318 9.27 0.90 21.36
CA GLY A 318 10.01 0.31 22.49
C GLY A 318 10.03 1.18 23.75
N VAL A 319 8.94 1.89 24.05
CA VAL A 319 8.81 2.71 25.28
C VAL A 319 7.68 2.18 26.16
N SER A 320 7.57 2.69 27.39
CA SER A 320 6.42 2.35 28.25
C SER A 320 5.11 2.94 27.69
N VAL A 321 3.98 2.29 28.01
CA VAL A 321 2.64 2.78 27.61
C VAL A 321 2.37 4.19 28.15
N ALA A 322 2.85 4.49 29.35
CA ALA A 322 2.74 5.83 29.92
C ALA A 322 3.48 6.88 29.08
N LYS A 323 4.70 6.55 28.59
CA LYS A 323 5.47 7.45 27.74
C LYS A 323 4.87 7.61 26.35
N ALA A 324 4.36 6.53 25.76
CA ALA A 324 3.63 6.58 24.49
C ALA A 324 2.37 7.48 24.58
N ARG A 325 1.63 7.36 25.70
CA ARG A 325 0.47 8.24 25.98
C ARG A 325 0.88 9.70 26.11
N GLU A 326 1.99 10.00 26.78
CA GLU A 326 2.54 11.34 26.88
C GLU A 326 2.86 11.91 25.48
N TYR A 327 3.51 11.14 24.61
CA TYR A 327 3.81 11.57 23.23
C TYR A 327 2.56 11.88 22.42
N ILE A 328 1.54 11.02 22.47
CA ILE A 328 0.25 11.26 21.79
C ILE A 328 -0.43 12.52 22.34
N LYS A 329 -0.39 12.70 23.68
CA LYS A 329 -0.97 13.87 24.33
C LYS A 329 -0.27 15.16 23.88
N THR A 330 1.07 15.20 23.96
CA THR A 330 1.90 16.34 23.53
C THR A 330 1.66 16.67 22.06
N TYR A 331 1.58 15.65 21.18
CA TYR A 331 1.26 15.85 19.78
C TYR A 331 -0.09 16.57 19.60
N TYR A 332 -1.15 16.09 20.25
CA TYR A 332 -2.47 16.71 20.14
C TYR A 332 -2.61 18.06 20.83
N GLU A 333 -1.79 18.34 21.85
CA GLU A 333 -1.70 19.67 22.46
C GLU A 333 -1.01 20.66 21.51
N ARG A 334 -0.04 20.19 20.76
CA ARG A 334 0.68 21.01 19.78
C ARG A 334 -0.11 21.21 18.50
N TYR A 335 -0.85 20.20 18.06
CA TYR A 335 -1.65 20.18 16.82
C TYR A 335 -3.15 19.96 17.12
N PRO A 336 -3.82 20.90 17.79
CA PRO A 336 -5.23 20.72 18.17
C PRO A 336 -6.18 20.66 16.97
N THR A 337 -5.85 21.32 15.85
CA THR A 337 -6.61 21.26 14.60
C THR A 337 -6.67 19.87 14.00
N ILE A 338 -5.55 19.12 14.07
CA ILE A 338 -5.49 17.70 13.64
C ILE A 338 -6.42 16.86 14.49
N LYS A 339 -6.37 17.01 15.83
CA LYS A 339 -7.26 16.30 16.74
C LYS A 339 -8.73 16.56 16.43
N ASN A 340 -9.07 17.82 16.19
CA ASN A 340 -10.45 18.24 15.85
C ASN A 340 -10.89 17.64 14.53
N TYR A 341 -10.04 17.65 13.50
CA TYR A 341 -10.31 17.04 12.19
C TYR A 341 -10.56 15.54 12.31
N LEU A 342 -9.66 14.80 12.96
CA LEU A 342 -9.80 13.35 13.11
C LEU A 342 -11.05 12.96 13.92
N ASN A 343 -11.31 13.67 15.02
CA ASN A 343 -12.54 13.47 15.81
C ASN A 343 -13.79 13.83 15.02
N GLY A 344 -13.74 14.90 14.22
CA GLY A 344 -14.82 15.31 13.34
C GLY A 344 -15.22 14.23 12.34
N ASN A 345 -14.23 13.52 11.76
CA ASN A 345 -14.48 12.37 10.88
C ASN A 345 -15.20 11.22 11.61
N VAL A 346 -14.80 10.93 12.85
CA VAL A 346 -15.46 9.91 13.68
C VAL A 346 -16.92 10.31 13.98
N GLU A 347 -17.15 11.57 14.37
CA GLU A 347 -18.50 12.08 14.64
C GLU A 347 -19.38 12.10 13.37
N GLN A 348 -18.80 12.46 12.23
CA GLN A 348 -19.48 12.35 10.94
C GLN A 348 -19.88 10.91 10.67
N ALA A 349 -18.94 9.96 10.80
CA ALA A 349 -19.23 8.55 10.60
C ALA A 349 -20.34 8.03 11.53
N ARG A 350 -20.36 8.45 12.79
CA ARG A 350 -21.42 8.09 13.75
C ARG A 350 -22.80 8.58 13.33
N LYS A 351 -22.88 9.77 12.71
CA LYS A 351 -24.12 10.38 12.26
C LYS A 351 -24.62 9.83 10.93
N THR A 352 -23.71 9.65 9.97
CA THR A 352 -24.06 9.32 8.58
C THR A 352 -23.85 7.84 8.23
N GLY A 353 -23.07 7.11 9.02
CA GLY A 353 -22.66 5.73 8.74
C GLY A 353 -21.45 5.62 7.80
N TYR A 354 -20.91 6.73 7.28
CA TYR A 354 -19.81 6.74 6.33
C TYR A 354 -18.88 7.96 6.48
N VAL A 355 -17.72 7.88 5.86
CA VAL A 355 -16.80 9.01 5.62
C VAL A 355 -16.50 9.13 4.12
N THR A 356 -15.94 10.28 3.71
CA THR A 356 -15.70 10.60 2.29
C THR A 356 -14.28 11.08 2.04
N THR A 357 -13.80 10.88 0.80
CA THR A 357 -12.58 11.50 0.27
C THR A 357 -12.89 12.87 -0.37
N ILE A 358 -11.83 13.54 -0.86
CA ILE A 358 -11.91 14.80 -1.62
C ILE A 358 -12.75 14.69 -2.90
N THR A 359 -12.83 13.50 -3.50
CA THR A 359 -13.60 13.25 -4.73
C THR A 359 -15.02 12.75 -4.45
N GLY A 360 -15.42 12.67 -3.18
CA GLY A 360 -16.71 12.15 -2.78
C GLY A 360 -16.81 10.63 -2.70
N ARG A 361 -15.70 9.89 -2.85
CA ARG A 361 -15.67 8.45 -2.60
C ARG A 361 -16.11 8.17 -1.17
N ARG A 362 -17.12 7.33 -0.99
CA ARG A 362 -17.66 6.99 0.33
C ARG A 362 -17.08 5.68 0.83
N ARG A 363 -16.88 5.57 2.14
CA ARG A 363 -16.68 4.30 2.83
C ARG A 363 -17.68 4.17 3.95
N GLN A 364 -18.52 3.18 3.87
CA GLN A 364 -19.43 2.82 4.96
C GLN A 364 -18.66 2.19 6.12
N ILE A 365 -19.03 2.53 7.34
CA ILE A 365 -18.39 2.05 8.57
C ILE A 365 -19.47 1.49 9.50
N PRO A 366 -20.01 0.31 9.20
CA PRO A 366 -21.09 -0.27 10.01
C PRO A 366 -20.67 -0.57 11.45
N GLU A 367 -19.36 -0.72 11.70
CA GLU A 367 -18.80 -0.98 13.02
C GLU A 367 -18.80 0.23 13.96
N ILE A 368 -19.00 1.47 13.44
CA ILE A 368 -18.78 2.71 14.17
C ILE A 368 -19.62 2.85 15.44
N ASN A 369 -20.86 2.33 15.41
CA ASN A 369 -21.81 2.34 16.51
C ASN A 369 -21.95 0.98 17.23
N SER A 370 -21.01 0.03 17.00
CA SER A 370 -21.04 -1.29 17.64
C SER A 370 -20.92 -1.19 19.16
N SER A 371 -21.69 -1.98 19.87
CA SER A 371 -21.53 -2.19 21.33
C SER A 371 -20.22 -2.89 21.68
N ASN A 372 -19.68 -3.69 20.77
CA ASN A 372 -18.40 -4.36 20.95
C ASN A 372 -17.27 -3.31 20.79
N PHE A 373 -16.48 -3.15 21.85
CA PHE A 373 -15.39 -2.19 21.90
C PHE A 373 -14.36 -2.38 20.77
N GLN A 374 -13.98 -3.62 20.47
CA GLN A 374 -12.98 -3.90 19.42
C GLN A 374 -13.48 -3.52 18.04
N LEU A 375 -14.73 -3.85 17.71
CA LEU A 375 -15.36 -3.47 16.44
C LEU A 375 -15.53 -1.95 16.34
N ARG A 376 -16.02 -1.31 17.41
CA ARG A 376 -16.15 0.15 17.43
C ARG A 376 -14.80 0.86 17.26
N SER A 377 -13.78 0.44 17.97
CA SER A 377 -12.43 0.99 17.85
C SER A 377 -11.84 0.77 16.45
N PHE A 378 -12.15 -0.36 15.81
CA PHE A 378 -11.81 -0.56 14.39
C PHE A 378 -12.52 0.45 13.49
N GLY A 379 -13.82 0.67 13.69
CA GLY A 379 -14.60 1.66 12.95
C GLY A 379 -14.09 3.09 13.12
N GLU A 380 -13.73 3.47 14.35
CA GLU A 380 -13.14 4.78 14.65
C GLU A 380 -11.82 5.01 13.90
N ARG A 381 -10.91 4.03 13.92
CA ARG A 381 -9.66 4.10 13.15
C ARG A 381 -9.92 4.17 11.64
N ALA A 382 -10.90 3.42 11.15
CA ALA A 382 -11.28 3.47 9.74
C ALA A 382 -11.83 4.85 9.34
N ALA A 383 -12.59 5.50 10.23
CA ALA A 383 -13.12 6.86 10.02
C ALA A 383 -12.02 7.92 10.00
N MET A 384 -11.01 7.79 10.85
CA MET A 384 -9.86 8.72 10.87
C MET A 384 -8.99 8.58 9.63
N ASN A 385 -8.68 7.35 9.23
CA ASN A 385 -7.70 7.05 8.19
C ASN A 385 -8.25 7.22 6.76
N MET A 386 -9.49 6.77 6.51
CA MET A 386 -10.01 6.66 5.15
C MET A 386 -10.07 7.99 4.38
N PRO A 387 -10.45 9.14 4.96
CA PRO A 387 -10.43 10.39 4.22
C PRO A 387 -9.04 10.77 3.69
N LEU A 388 -7.98 10.46 4.43
CA LEU A 388 -6.60 10.74 4.04
C LEU A 388 -6.09 9.71 3.02
N GLN A 389 -6.12 8.43 3.37
CA GLN A 389 -5.62 7.35 2.51
C GLN A 389 -6.41 7.23 1.22
N GLY A 390 -7.74 7.40 1.28
CA GLY A 390 -8.58 7.36 0.09
C GLY A 390 -8.39 8.58 -0.80
N SER A 391 -8.18 9.77 -0.23
CA SER A 391 -7.86 10.97 -1.02
C SER A 391 -6.50 10.87 -1.69
N ALA A 392 -5.49 10.31 -1.02
CA ALA A 392 -4.21 9.99 -1.66
C ALA A 392 -4.39 9.01 -2.83
N ALA A 393 -5.25 8.00 -2.67
CA ALA A 393 -5.56 7.06 -3.74
C ALA A 393 -6.28 7.73 -4.92
N ASP A 394 -7.18 8.67 -4.67
CA ASP A 394 -7.87 9.43 -5.72
C ASP A 394 -6.89 10.36 -6.46
N ILE A 395 -5.98 11.00 -5.75
CA ILE A 395 -4.92 11.85 -6.33
C ILE A 395 -4.00 11.04 -7.24
N ILE A 396 -3.50 9.88 -6.80
CA ILE A 396 -2.61 9.06 -7.64
C ILE A 396 -3.35 8.53 -8.89
N LYS A 397 -4.63 8.17 -8.78
CA LYS A 397 -5.45 7.75 -9.91
C LYS A 397 -5.61 8.88 -10.95
N LEU A 398 -5.88 10.09 -10.49
CA LEU A 398 -5.94 11.28 -11.36
C LEU A 398 -4.60 11.55 -12.02
N ALA A 399 -3.48 11.41 -11.28
CA ALA A 399 -2.14 11.55 -11.82
C ALA A 399 -1.86 10.50 -12.92
N MET A 400 -2.21 9.23 -12.68
CA MET A 400 -2.08 8.16 -13.66
C MET A 400 -2.83 8.48 -14.96
N ILE A 401 -4.07 8.96 -14.86
CA ILE A 401 -4.89 9.33 -16.02
C ILE A 401 -4.26 10.49 -16.79
N ARG A 402 -3.83 11.55 -16.11
CA ARG A 402 -3.20 12.73 -16.75
C ARG A 402 -1.90 12.36 -17.43
N VAL A 403 -1.01 11.67 -16.72
CA VAL A 403 0.29 11.23 -17.23
C VAL A 403 0.09 10.33 -18.46
N ASN A 404 -0.73 9.29 -18.37
CA ASN A 404 -0.97 8.40 -19.49
C ASN A 404 -1.54 9.12 -20.71
N ASN A 405 -2.52 9.99 -20.51
CA ASN A 405 -3.13 10.76 -21.61
C ASN A 405 -2.10 11.67 -22.29
N LEU A 406 -1.20 12.30 -21.56
CA LEU A 406 -0.15 13.15 -22.12
C LEU A 406 0.90 12.33 -22.87
N LEU A 407 1.33 11.19 -22.32
CA LEU A 407 2.25 10.30 -23.01
C LEU A 407 1.66 9.83 -24.35
N VAL A 408 0.40 9.41 -24.36
CA VAL A 408 -0.29 8.94 -25.59
C VAL A 408 -0.53 10.09 -26.58
N SER A 409 -1.07 11.22 -26.13
CA SER A 409 -1.40 12.34 -27.02
C SER A 409 -0.16 13.06 -27.53
N GLY A 410 0.94 13.06 -26.77
CA GLY A 410 2.23 13.60 -27.18
C GLY A 410 3.00 12.69 -28.14
N GLY A 411 2.53 11.46 -28.35
CA GLY A 411 3.20 10.50 -29.24
C GLY A 411 4.51 9.95 -28.67
N TYR A 412 4.67 9.98 -27.33
CA TYR A 412 5.86 9.42 -26.66
C TYR A 412 5.93 7.90 -26.81
N LYS A 413 7.16 7.39 -26.97
CA LYS A 413 7.46 5.95 -26.90
C LYS A 413 7.36 5.46 -25.46
N SER A 414 7.71 6.33 -24.52
CA SER A 414 7.67 6.08 -23.07
C SER A 414 6.26 5.72 -22.58
N LYS A 415 6.16 4.76 -21.65
CA LYS A 415 4.87 4.22 -21.16
C LYS A 415 4.82 4.12 -19.66
N LEU A 416 3.67 4.45 -19.07
CA LEU A 416 3.36 4.13 -17.70
C LEU A 416 3.19 2.62 -17.56
N ILE A 417 4.01 1.97 -16.72
CA ILE A 417 4.03 0.50 -16.61
C ILE A 417 3.65 -0.01 -15.22
N MET A 418 3.86 0.78 -14.17
CA MET A 418 3.62 0.30 -12.81
C MET A 418 3.19 1.43 -11.88
N GLN A 419 2.33 1.08 -10.92
CA GLN A 419 1.98 1.92 -9.78
C GLN A 419 2.24 1.11 -8.50
N ILE A 420 3.04 1.66 -7.58
CA ILE A 420 3.39 1.06 -6.29
C ILE A 420 3.12 2.08 -5.19
N HIS A 421 2.11 1.87 -4.34
CA HIS A 421 1.72 2.78 -3.27
C HIS A 421 1.45 4.22 -3.78
N ASP A 422 2.37 5.15 -3.53
CA ASP A 422 2.28 6.55 -3.94
C ASP A 422 3.27 6.88 -5.08
N GLU A 423 3.80 5.84 -5.76
CA GLU A 423 4.86 5.89 -6.78
C GLU A 423 4.31 5.46 -8.15
N LEU A 424 4.68 6.19 -9.20
CA LEU A 424 4.46 5.84 -10.61
C LEU A 424 5.79 5.50 -11.27
N ILE A 425 5.81 4.41 -12.06
CA ILE A 425 6.98 3.96 -12.81
C ILE A 425 6.68 4.05 -14.30
N VAL A 426 7.53 4.76 -15.02
CA VAL A 426 7.49 4.86 -16.48
C VAL A 426 8.71 4.17 -17.07
N ASP A 427 8.47 3.37 -18.10
CA ASP A 427 9.51 2.80 -18.97
C ASP A 427 9.76 3.80 -20.09
N ALA A 428 10.95 4.42 -20.11
CA ALA A 428 11.26 5.56 -20.93
C ALA A 428 12.32 5.26 -22.01
N ALA A 429 12.10 5.81 -23.22
CA ALA A 429 13.11 5.87 -24.26
C ALA A 429 14.19 6.87 -23.90
N ALA A 430 15.45 6.60 -24.24
CA ALA A 430 16.61 7.41 -23.85
C ALA A 430 16.52 8.89 -24.29
N ASP A 431 15.91 9.12 -25.46
CA ASP A 431 15.71 10.45 -26.04
C ASP A 431 14.54 11.23 -25.40
N GLU A 432 13.74 10.61 -24.55
CA GLU A 432 12.56 11.21 -23.91
C GLU A 432 12.70 11.39 -22.38
N VAL A 433 13.78 10.88 -21.76
CA VAL A 433 13.92 10.76 -20.29
C VAL A 433 13.70 12.08 -19.57
N ASP A 434 14.40 13.14 -19.96
CA ASP A 434 14.35 14.43 -19.28
C ASP A 434 12.96 15.08 -19.40
N GLU A 435 12.37 15.01 -20.60
CA GLU A 435 11.05 15.59 -20.88
C GLU A 435 9.95 14.83 -20.11
N VAL A 436 9.99 13.50 -20.16
CA VAL A 436 9.01 12.65 -19.46
C VAL A 436 9.14 12.79 -17.94
N ALA A 437 10.36 12.91 -17.40
CA ALA A 437 10.58 13.15 -15.98
C ALA A 437 9.99 14.51 -15.53
N ALA A 438 10.20 15.56 -16.32
CA ALA A 438 9.63 16.87 -16.06
C ALA A 438 8.10 16.86 -16.14
N LEU A 439 7.54 16.14 -17.13
CA LEU A 439 6.10 15.93 -17.29
C LEU A 439 5.51 15.21 -16.07
N LEU A 440 6.10 14.08 -15.66
CA LEU A 440 5.67 13.31 -14.49
C LEU A 440 5.61 14.20 -13.26
N LYS A 441 6.71 14.88 -12.94
CA LYS A 441 6.79 15.76 -11.78
C LYS A 441 5.71 16.82 -11.81
N LYS A 442 5.61 17.55 -12.91
CA LYS A 442 4.64 18.63 -13.10
C LYS A 442 3.20 18.17 -12.93
N GLU A 443 2.83 17.10 -13.60
CA GLU A 443 1.43 16.63 -13.59
C GLU A 443 1.02 15.99 -12.27
N MET A 444 1.93 15.26 -11.63
CA MET A 444 1.67 14.72 -10.29
C MET A 444 1.55 15.83 -9.25
N GLU A 445 2.42 16.85 -9.28
CA GLU A 445 2.34 17.98 -8.33
C GLU A 445 1.11 18.86 -8.56
N ALA A 446 0.63 18.99 -9.81
CA ALA A 446 -0.48 19.86 -10.19
C ALA A 446 -1.86 19.19 -10.16
N VAL A 447 -1.94 17.89 -9.90
CA VAL A 447 -3.22 17.14 -10.00
C VAL A 447 -4.25 17.56 -8.93
N TYR A 448 -3.77 18.00 -7.79
CA TYR A 448 -4.59 18.49 -6.68
C TYR A 448 -4.08 19.85 -6.21
N VAL A 449 -4.97 20.85 -6.22
CA VAL A 449 -4.66 22.19 -5.75
C VAL A 449 -5.08 22.32 -4.29
N SER A 450 -4.11 22.54 -3.41
CA SER A 450 -4.31 22.69 -1.97
C SER A 450 -3.41 23.80 -1.41
N GLU A 451 -3.59 24.14 -0.13
CA GLU A 451 -2.70 25.07 0.57
C GLU A 451 -1.31 24.45 0.82
N VAL A 452 -1.24 23.12 0.81
CA VAL A 452 0.01 22.36 0.96
C VAL A 452 0.49 21.89 -0.40
N ARG A 453 1.68 22.30 -0.78
CA ARG A 453 2.32 21.85 -2.01
C ARG A 453 2.54 20.33 -1.99
N LEU A 454 2.13 19.65 -3.03
CA LEU A 454 2.50 18.25 -3.24
C LEU A 454 3.88 18.21 -3.88
N ASP A 455 4.85 17.57 -3.23
CA ASP A 455 6.19 17.39 -3.78
C ASP A 455 6.36 15.98 -4.32
N VAL A 456 6.96 15.87 -5.50
CA VAL A 456 7.27 14.60 -6.16
C VAL A 456 8.78 14.47 -6.35
N ASN A 457 9.33 13.38 -5.83
CA ASN A 457 10.70 12.99 -6.07
C ASN A 457 10.77 12.16 -7.34
N VAL A 458 11.68 12.52 -8.25
CA VAL A 458 11.91 11.78 -9.48
C VAL A 458 13.32 11.22 -9.47
N SER A 459 13.45 9.94 -9.80
CA SER A 459 14.71 9.20 -9.89
C SER A 459 14.72 8.30 -11.12
N PHE A 460 15.92 7.87 -11.54
CA PHE A 460 16.15 7.14 -12.77
C PHE A 460 17.03 5.93 -12.50
N GLY A 461 16.86 4.88 -13.29
CA GLY A 461 17.73 3.72 -13.18
C GLY A 461 17.58 2.73 -14.33
N LYS A 462 18.57 1.87 -14.46
CA LYS A 462 18.53 0.72 -15.37
C LYS A 462 17.76 -0.46 -14.81
N ASN A 463 17.32 -0.34 -13.58
CA ASN A 463 16.44 -1.28 -12.90
C ASN A 463 15.69 -0.55 -11.76
N LEU A 464 14.69 -1.20 -11.19
CA LEU A 464 13.85 -0.61 -10.14
C LEU A 464 14.62 -0.34 -8.83
N PHE A 465 15.79 -0.95 -8.60
CA PHE A 465 16.64 -0.64 -7.45
C PHE A 465 17.34 0.72 -7.62
N GLU A 466 17.87 0.99 -8.80
CA GLU A 466 18.55 2.24 -9.12
C GLU A 466 17.59 3.42 -9.27
N ALA A 467 16.38 3.14 -9.75
CA ALA A 467 15.31 4.14 -9.91
C ALA A 467 14.63 4.54 -8.58
N LYS A 468 15.37 4.49 -7.44
CA LYS A 468 14.80 4.85 -6.15
C LYS A 468 15.73 5.66 -5.26
#